data_e2c2329b3e8a091f235f66b01f41706d
#
_entry.id   e2c2329b3e8a091f235f66b01f41706d
#
_cell.length_a   1.000
_cell.length_b   1.000
_cell.length_c   1.000
_cell.angle_alpha   90.00
_cell.angle_beta   90.00
_cell.angle_gamma   90.00
#
_symmetry.space_group_name_H-M   'P 1'
#
loop_
_entity.id
_entity.type
_entity.pdbx_description
1 polymer ?
#
loop_
_entity_poly.entity_id
_entity_poly.type
_entity_poly.pdbx_seq_one_letter_code
_entity_poly.pdbx_strand_id
1 'polypeptide(L)' 'CMKSRDFIRDLEAAGWTCRRIRGSHHVFVHPQHPHIITVPHPRKDLGKGLVQALRKLAGLT' A
#
# COMPACT_ATOMS: atom_id res chain seq x y z
N CYS A 1 13.23 -6.64 -4.56
CA CYS A 1 12.22 -5.67 -4.95
C CYS A 1 10.83 -6.30 -4.89
N MET A 2 9.87 -5.54 -4.45
CA MET A 2 8.53 -6.02 -4.19
C MET A 2 7.57 -5.53 -5.27
N LYS A 3 6.74 -6.43 -5.76
CA LYS A 3 5.71 -6.06 -6.72
C LYS A 3 4.55 -5.40 -5.99
N SER A 4 3.87 -4.47 -6.69
CA SER A 4 2.74 -3.77 -6.07
C SER A 4 1.66 -4.75 -5.62
N ARG A 5 1.44 -5.83 -6.39
CA ARG A 5 0.46 -6.84 -6.04
C ARG A 5 0.77 -7.48 -4.68
N ASP A 6 2.03 -7.83 -4.46
CA ASP A 6 2.44 -8.47 -3.20
C ASP A 6 2.29 -7.50 -2.04
N PHE A 7 2.64 -6.24 -2.26
CA PHE A 7 2.49 -5.24 -1.23
C PHE A 7 1.02 -4.99 -0.89
N ILE A 8 0.17 -4.95 -1.90
CA ILE A 8 -1.28 -4.79 -1.69
C ILE A 8 -1.83 -5.96 -0.89
N ARG A 9 -1.36 -7.18 -1.17
CA ARG A 9 -1.77 -8.35 -0.41
C ARG A 9 -1.39 -8.20 1.07
N ASP A 10 -0.18 -7.70 1.34
CA ASP A 10 0.25 -7.48 2.71
C ASP A 10 -0.61 -6.44 3.40
N LEU A 11 -0.97 -5.37 2.70
CA LEU A 11 -1.84 -4.35 3.25
C LEU A 11 -3.22 -4.92 3.60
N GLU A 12 -3.78 -5.70 2.70
CA GLU A 12 -5.09 -6.30 2.95
C GLU A 12 -5.05 -7.27 4.13
N ALA A 13 -3.97 -8.00 4.26
CA ALA A 13 -3.80 -8.91 5.39
C ALA A 13 -3.70 -8.14 6.71
N ALA A 14 -3.23 -6.90 6.66
CA ALA A 14 -3.12 -6.06 7.86
C ALA A 14 -4.42 -5.32 8.17
N GLY A 15 -5.43 -5.43 7.33
CA GLY A 15 -6.71 -4.78 7.56
C GLY A 15 -6.97 -3.56 6.71
N TRP A 16 -6.04 -3.22 5.82
CA TRP A 16 -6.24 -2.09 4.91
C TRP A 16 -7.16 -2.49 3.77
N THR A 17 -8.01 -1.56 3.35
CA THR A 17 -8.94 -1.80 2.24
C THR A 17 -8.76 -0.74 1.18
N CYS A 18 -8.92 -1.16 -0.08
CA CYS A 18 -8.84 -0.22 -1.20
C CYS A 18 -10.14 0.56 -1.26
N ARG A 19 -10.07 1.84 -0.99
CA ARG A 19 -11.25 2.70 -0.99
C ARG A 19 -11.49 3.34 -2.34
N ARG A 20 -10.42 3.70 -3.04
CA ARG A 20 -10.54 4.43 -4.29
C ARG A 20 -9.39 4.08 -5.21
N ILE A 21 -9.67 4.07 -6.50
CA ILE A 21 -8.67 3.88 -7.52
C ILE A 21 -8.67 5.12 -8.40
N ARG A 22 -7.50 5.76 -8.51
CA ARG A 22 -7.34 6.93 -9.37
C ARG A 22 -6.26 6.61 -10.39
N GLY A 23 -6.70 6.26 -11.61
CA GLY A 23 -5.76 5.88 -12.66
C GLY A 23 -4.91 4.71 -12.21
N SER A 24 -3.62 4.94 -12.06
CA SER A 24 -2.67 3.91 -11.64
C SER A 24 -2.39 3.95 -10.13
N HIS A 25 -3.16 4.72 -9.37
CA HIS A 25 -2.96 4.80 -7.92
C HIS A 25 -4.15 4.20 -7.18
N HIS A 26 -3.85 3.29 -6.26
CA HIS A 26 -4.85 2.68 -5.39
C HIS A 26 -4.73 3.26 -4.00
N VAL A 27 -5.82 3.83 -3.49
CA VAL A 27 -5.84 4.46 -2.17
C VAL A 27 -6.39 3.47 -1.16
N PHE A 28 -5.61 3.20 -0.11
CA PHE A 28 -6.01 2.27 0.95
C PHE A 28 -6.27 3.02 2.25
N VAL A 29 -7.26 2.55 2.99
CA VAL A 29 -7.62 3.13 4.28
C VAL A 29 -7.74 2.04 5.32
N HIS A 30 -7.57 2.42 6.58
CA HIS A 30 -7.67 1.50 7.71
C HIS A 30 -8.46 2.20 8.83
N PRO A 31 -9.42 1.51 9.45
CA PRO A 31 -10.26 2.14 10.48
C PRO A 31 -9.49 2.58 11.72
N GLN A 32 -8.35 1.96 11.99
CA GLN A 32 -7.53 2.30 13.16
C GLN A 32 -6.44 3.29 12.86
N HIS A 33 -6.26 3.65 11.60
CA HIS A 33 -5.22 4.60 11.20
C HIS A 33 -5.87 5.84 10.57
N PRO A 34 -5.47 7.04 11.00
CA PRO A 34 -6.06 8.28 10.48
C PRO A 34 -5.55 8.68 9.11
N HIS A 35 -4.48 8.06 8.64
CA HIS A 35 -3.88 8.42 7.35
C HIS A 35 -4.24 7.41 6.28
N ILE A 36 -4.05 7.80 5.03
CA ILE A 36 -4.29 6.92 3.88
C ILE A 36 -2.95 6.53 3.27
N ILE A 37 -2.97 5.41 2.54
CA ILE A 37 -1.80 4.94 1.82
C ILE A 37 -2.13 4.88 0.35
N THR A 38 -1.30 5.50 -0.48
CA THR A 38 -1.45 5.47 -1.93
C THR A 38 -0.38 4.57 -2.51
N VAL A 39 -0.81 3.52 -3.24
CA VAL A 39 0.09 2.55 -3.84
C VAL A 39 0.03 2.68 -5.36
N PRO A 40 1.15 2.96 -6.02
CA PRO A 40 1.18 2.99 -7.49
C PRO A 40 1.02 1.57 -8.05
N HIS A 41 -0.08 1.32 -8.71
CA HIS A 41 -0.39 0.02 -9.29
C HIS A 41 -0.94 0.26 -10.71
N PRO A 42 -0.53 -0.44 -11.71
CA PRO A 42 0.36 -1.62 -11.68
C PRO A 42 1.83 -1.23 -11.80
N ARG A 43 2.64 -1.70 -10.89
CA ARG A 43 4.08 -1.55 -10.97
C ARG A 43 4.74 -2.88 -10.65
N LYS A 44 5.71 -3.25 -11.46
CA LYS A 44 6.43 -4.51 -11.24
C LYS A 44 7.42 -4.40 -10.10
N ASP A 45 7.90 -3.18 -9.85
CA ASP A 45 8.91 -2.94 -8.84
C ASP A 45 8.65 -1.61 -8.17
N LEU A 46 8.35 -1.65 -6.87
CA LEU A 46 8.04 -0.45 -6.12
C LEU A 46 9.26 0.27 -5.56
N GLY A 47 10.42 -0.35 -5.67
CA GLY A 47 11.61 0.23 -5.07
C GLY A 47 11.62 0.01 -3.56
N LYS A 48 12.82 -0.28 -3.05
CA LYS A 48 12.99 -0.63 -1.65
C LYS A 48 12.62 0.53 -0.71
N GLY A 49 13.04 1.74 -1.05
CA GLY A 49 12.76 2.90 -0.21
C GLY A 49 11.26 3.19 -0.09
N LEU A 50 10.56 3.11 -1.22
CA LEU A 50 9.12 3.36 -1.23
C LEU A 50 8.39 2.29 -0.42
N VAL A 51 8.75 1.03 -0.60
CA VAL A 51 8.12 -0.06 0.14
C VAL A 51 8.32 0.11 1.63
N GLN A 52 9.52 0.45 2.07
CA GLN A 52 9.81 0.64 3.48
C GLN A 52 8.99 1.80 4.05
N ALA A 53 8.91 2.91 3.33
CA ALA A 53 8.14 4.05 3.79
C ALA A 53 6.66 3.71 3.93
N LEU A 54 6.11 3.02 2.94
CA LEU A 54 4.70 2.65 2.97
C LEU A 54 4.41 1.62 4.06
N ARG A 55 5.32 0.67 4.27
CA ARG A 55 5.14 -0.32 5.33
C ARG A 55 5.19 0.34 6.70
N LYS A 56 6.03 1.33 6.86
CA LYS A 56 6.10 2.07 8.11
C LYS A 56 4.79 2.79 8.38
N LEU A 57 4.23 3.44 7.35
CA LEU A 57 2.94 4.11 7.48
C LEU A 57 1.83 3.11 7.78
N ALA A 58 1.92 1.91 7.23
CA ALA A 58 0.91 0.88 7.43
C ALA A 58 1.06 0.14 8.75
N GLY A 59 2.15 0.35 9.46
CA GLY A 59 2.39 -0.35 10.70
C GLY A 59 2.82 -1.80 10.52
N LEU A 60 3.36 -2.14 9.34
CA LEU A 60 3.79 -3.50 9.05
C LEU A 60 5.21 -3.79 9.53
N THR A 61 5.91 -2.79 10.01
CA THR A 61 7.26 -2.96 10.56
C THR A 61 7.31 -2.50 11.99
#